data_171870add32f3334490546503ad112d5
#
_entry.id   171870add32f3334490546503ad112d5
#
_cell.length_a   1.000
_cell.length_b   1.000
_cell.length_c   1.000
_cell.angle_alpha   90.00
_cell.angle_beta   90.00
_cell.angle_gamma   90.00
#
_symmetry.space_group_name_H-M   'P 1'
#
loop_
_entity.id
_entity.type
_entity.pdbx_description
1 polymer ?
#
loop_
_entity_poly.entity_id
_entity_poly.type
_entity_poly.pdbx_seq_one_letter_code
_entity_poly.pdbx_strand_id
1 'polypeptide(L)'
;MQRRFGVEVNKDKFVIGFISRLTEQKGIDLIQQVMNEICMEDIQFFVLGTGERRYEEKFRQFASQYPENVVANICYSEELAHMMYAGCDALLMPSRFEPCGLCQLMSFRYGTIPIVRETGGLKDTVIDYNKNEQEGNGFSFAQYNSYDMLYAIRHAKIVFTAYKDLWLEMMKKGMALDYSWVASARKYEKLYDEILES
;
A
#
# COMPACT_ATOMS: atom_id res chain seq x y z
N MET A 1 2.10 5.60 -15.92
CA MET A 1 1.72 6.39 -14.71
C MET A 1 2.59 7.62 -14.57
N GLN A 2 3.88 7.57 -14.31
CA GLN A 2 4.79 8.72 -14.08
C GLN A 2 4.60 9.87 -15.10
N ARG A 3 4.59 9.56 -16.41
CA ARG A 3 4.36 10.56 -17.49
C ARG A 3 3.00 11.27 -17.36
N ARG A 4 1.94 10.54 -16.99
CA ARG A 4 0.59 11.09 -16.83
C ARG A 4 0.53 12.10 -15.69
N PHE A 5 1.31 11.88 -14.65
CA PHE A 5 1.35 12.74 -13.47
C PHE A 5 2.47 13.80 -13.50
N GLY A 6 3.24 13.89 -14.60
CA GLY A 6 4.21 14.95 -14.81
C GLY A 6 5.50 14.86 -14.01
N VAL A 7 5.83 13.68 -13.48
CA VAL A 7 7.11 13.43 -12.82
C VAL A 7 8.08 12.70 -13.74
N GLU A 8 9.35 12.65 -13.35
CA GLU A 8 10.39 11.93 -14.08
C GLU A 8 9.97 10.47 -14.34
N VAL A 9 10.08 10.06 -15.60
CA VAL A 9 9.85 8.67 -16.00
C VAL A 9 11.14 7.88 -15.77
N ASN A 10 11.19 7.15 -14.67
CA ASN A 10 12.36 6.36 -14.30
C ASN A 10 11.89 5.00 -13.75
N LYS A 11 12.27 3.93 -14.43
CA LYS A 11 11.89 2.55 -14.07
C LYS A 11 12.62 2.00 -12.83
N ASP A 12 13.70 2.66 -12.42
CA ASP A 12 14.53 2.23 -11.30
C ASP A 12 14.15 2.97 -9.99
N LYS A 13 13.32 4.03 -10.08
CA LYS A 13 12.73 4.68 -8.90
C LYS A 13 11.67 3.81 -8.27
N PHE A 14 11.70 3.70 -6.95
CA PHE A 14 10.67 3.02 -6.19
C PHE A 14 9.43 3.91 -6.06
N VAL A 15 8.31 3.42 -6.56
CA VAL A 15 7.07 4.20 -6.65
C VAL A 15 6.05 3.68 -5.64
N ILE A 16 5.66 4.55 -4.69
CA ILE A 16 4.68 4.23 -3.66
C ILE A 16 3.37 4.98 -3.93
N GLY A 17 2.25 4.26 -3.92
CA GLY A 17 0.89 4.81 -3.96
C GLY A 17 0.26 4.88 -2.57
N PHE A 18 -0.52 5.94 -2.33
CA PHE A 18 -1.42 6.08 -1.20
C PHE A 18 -2.81 6.44 -1.73
N ILE A 19 -3.74 5.49 -1.70
CA ILE A 19 -5.10 5.64 -2.23
C ILE A 19 -6.08 5.51 -1.07
N SER A 20 -6.72 6.62 -0.66
CA SER A 20 -7.54 6.59 0.54
C SER A 20 -8.43 7.82 0.68
N ARG A 21 -9.46 7.73 1.53
CA ARG A 21 -10.03 8.93 2.13
C ARG A 21 -9.00 9.61 3.00
N LEU A 22 -8.82 10.91 2.86
CA LEU A 22 -7.83 11.68 3.61
C LEU A 22 -8.36 12.03 5.01
N THR A 23 -8.34 11.06 5.91
CA THR A 23 -8.81 11.16 7.30
C THR A 23 -7.75 10.66 8.28
N GLU A 24 -7.87 11.04 9.56
CA GLU A 24 -6.94 10.60 10.60
C GLU A 24 -6.82 9.09 10.71
N GLN A 25 -7.93 8.38 10.53
CA GLN A 25 -7.99 6.91 10.55
C GLN A 25 -6.97 6.26 9.62
N LYS A 26 -6.63 6.92 8.51
CA LYS A 26 -5.77 6.37 7.46
C LYS A 26 -4.27 6.58 7.70
N GLY A 27 -3.89 7.08 8.87
CA GLY A 27 -2.48 7.19 9.28
C GLY A 27 -1.70 8.27 8.56
N ILE A 28 -2.37 9.31 8.08
CA ILE A 28 -1.73 10.42 7.36
C ILE A 28 -0.77 11.18 8.26
N ASP A 29 -1.05 11.24 9.55
CA ASP A 29 -0.18 11.83 10.57
C ASP A 29 1.20 11.14 10.61
N LEU A 30 1.27 9.81 10.43
CA LEU A 30 2.53 9.08 10.33
C LEU A 30 3.29 9.47 9.07
N ILE A 31 2.59 9.55 7.93
CA ILE A 31 3.19 9.95 6.65
C ILE A 31 3.77 11.36 6.74
N GLN A 32 3.01 12.30 7.34
CA GLN A 32 3.44 13.69 7.47
C GLN A 32 4.73 13.86 8.29
N GLN A 33 4.92 13.03 9.31
CA GLN A 33 6.08 13.11 10.19
C GLN A 33 7.39 12.71 9.49
N VAL A 34 7.33 11.84 8.48
CA VAL A 34 8.53 11.30 7.80
C VAL A 34 8.54 11.54 6.29
N MET A 35 7.72 12.47 5.80
CA MET A 35 7.69 12.75 4.35
C MET A 35 9.03 13.25 3.82
N ASN A 36 9.75 14.06 4.60
CA ASN A 36 11.07 14.54 4.21
C ASN A 36 12.05 13.37 4.01
N GLU A 37 12.04 12.42 4.95
CA GLU A 37 12.87 11.22 4.90
C GLU A 37 12.49 10.35 3.69
N ILE A 38 11.20 10.17 3.43
CA ILE A 38 10.72 9.43 2.23
C ILE A 38 11.24 10.09 0.95
N CYS A 39 11.18 11.41 0.85
CA CYS A 39 11.67 12.14 -0.34
C CYS A 39 13.21 12.05 -0.49
N MET A 40 13.97 11.97 0.62
CA MET A 40 15.41 11.77 0.59
C MET A 40 15.84 10.37 0.13
N GLU A 41 14.93 9.40 0.16
CA GLU A 41 15.18 8.00 -0.24
C GLU A 41 15.04 7.76 -1.75
N ASP A 42 14.98 8.80 -2.58
CA ASP A 42 14.74 8.67 -4.03
C ASP A 42 13.48 7.85 -4.37
N ILE A 43 12.40 8.14 -3.64
CA ILE A 43 11.08 7.54 -3.78
C ILE A 43 10.16 8.54 -4.49
N GLN A 44 9.32 8.04 -5.38
CA GLN A 44 8.17 8.79 -5.88
C GLN A 44 6.92 8.37 -5.11
N PHE A 45 6.26 9.35 -4.48
CA PHE A 45 5.10 9.14 -3.61
C PHE A 45 3.84 9.75 -4.23
N PHE A 46 2.88 8.90 -4.58
CA PHE A 46 1.64 9.29 -5.25
C PHE A 46 0.45 9.21 -4.31
N VAL A 47 -0.26 10.31 -4.15
CA VAL A 47 -1.46 10.41 -3.33
C VAL A 47 -2.69 10.54 -4.22
N LEU A 48 -3.73 9.77 -3.94
CA LEU A 48 -5.06 9.91 -4.52
C LEU A 48 -6.12 9.83 -3.44
N GLY A 49 -6.94 10.85 -3.32
CA GLY A 49 -8.07 10.86 -2.40
C GLY A 49 -8.54 12.26 -2.02
N THR A 50 -9.65 12.29 -1.30
CA THR A 50 -10.23 13.50 -0.71
C THR A 50 -10.60 13.26 0.74
N GLY A 51 -10.76 14.31 1.54
CA GLY A 51 -11.19 14.16 2.93
C GLY A 51 -11.08 15.45 3.73
N GLU A 52 -10.41 15.39 4.86
CA GLU A 52 -10.24 16.53 5.72
C GLU A 52 -9.30 17.56 5.09
N ARG A 53 -9.74 18.82 5.03
CA ARG A 53 -9.02 19.94 4.39
C ARG A 53 -7.56 20.05 4.86
N ARG A 54 -7.30 19.85 6.16
CA ARG A 54 -5.93 19.90 6.73
C ARG A 54 -4.97 18.91 6.07
N TYR A 55 -5.46 17.71 5.72
CA TYR A 55 -4.66 16.67 5.07
C TYR A 55 -4.50 16.95 3.57
N GLU A 56 -5.56 17.40 2.91
CA GLU A 56 -5.49 17.80 1.50
C GLU A 56 -4.48 18.92 1.28
N GLU A 57 -4.56 19.98 2.10
CA GLU A 57 -3.62 21.12 2.04
C GLU A 57 -2.18 20.68 2.31
N LYS A 58 -1.99 19.76 3.28
CA LYS A 58 -0.66 19.25 3.59
C LYS A 58 -0.04 18.48 2.44
N PHE A 59 -0.80 17.60 1.76
CA PHE A 59 -0.29 16.90 0.58
C PHE A 59 -0.03 17.84 -0.61
N ARG A 60 -0.85 18.88 -0.83
CA ARG A 60 -0.54 19.92 -1.82
C ARG A 60 0.76 20.66 -1.48
N GLN A 61 0.99 20.94 -0.19
CA GLN A 61 2.23 21.56 0.27
C GLN A 61 3.44 20.65 -0.01
N PHE A 62 3.36 19.34 0.31
CA PHE A 62 4.43 18.40 0.00
C PHE A 62 4.70 18.29 -1.50
N ALA A 63 3.65 18.22 -2.34
CA ALA A 63 3.82 18.22 -3.79
C ALA A 63 4.47 19.49 -4.33
N SER A 64 4.20 20.66 -3.73
CA SER A 64 4.88 21.91 -4.07
C SER A 64 6.34 21.95 -3.59
N GLN A 65 6.62 21.35 -2.43
CA GLN A 65 7.97 21.33 -1.83
C GLN A 65 8.88 20.29 -2.51
N TYR A 66 8.32 19.15 -2.95
CA TYR A 66 9.03 18.02 -3.57
C TYR A 66 8.40 17.63 -4.91
N PRO A 67 8.41 18.54 -5.92
CA PRO A 67 7.68 18.34 -7.17
C PRO A 67 8.16 17.15 -8.01
N GLU A 68 9.39 16.68 -7.80
CA GLU A 68 9.94 15.50 -8.48
C GLU A 68 9.61 14.18 -7.78
N ASN A 69 9.22 14.25 -6.49
CA ASN A 69 9.01 13.07 -5.64
C ASN A 69 7.54 12.88 -5.23
N VAL A 70 6.78 13.96 -5.03
CA VAL A 70 5.42 13.87 -4.49
C VAL A 70 4.39 14.36 -5.49
N VAL A 71 3.40 13.50 -5.75
CA VAL A 71 2.23 13.82 -6.58
C VAL A 71 0.97 13.75 -5.73
N ALA A 72 0.23 14.87 -5.61
CA ALA A 72 -1.01 14.94 -4.83
C ALA A 72 -2.23 15.13 -5.75
N ASN A 73 -2.96 14.05 -6.01
CA ASN A 73 -4.23 14.08 -6.73
C ASN A 73 -5.37 14.13 -5.71
N ILE A 74 -5.81 15.35 -5.39
CA ILE A 74 -6.87 15.56 -4.42
C ILE A 74 -8.22 15.50 -5.13
N CYS A 75 -8.63 14.30 -5.46
CA CYS A 75 -9.91 14.00 -6.10
C CYS A 75 -10.33 12.56 -5.84
N TYR A 76 -11.60 12.24 -6.12
CA TYR A 76 -12.07 10.87 -6.26
C TYR A 76 -12.04 10.50 -7.75
N SER A 77 -11.32 9.43 -8.10
CA SER A 77 -11.28 8.91 -9.47
C SER A 77 -10.91 7.42 -9.47
N GLU A 78 -11.82 6.60 -9.94
CA GLU A 78 -11.57 5.16 -10.13
C GLU A 78 -10.51 4.92 -11.22
N GLU A 79 -10.55 5.68 -12.32
CA GLU A 79 -9.56 5.60 -13.39
C GLU A 79 -8.14 5.80 -12.85
N LEU A 80 -7.92 6.86 -12.06
CA LEU A 80 -6.62 7.14 -11.46
C LEU A 80 -6.24 6.09 -10.41
N ALA A 81 -7.21 5.57 -9.64
CA ALA A 81 -6.95 4.50 -8.68
C ALA A 81 -6.46 3.24 -9.38
N HIS A 82 -7.13 2.79 -10.44
CA HIS A 82 -6.69 1.64 -11.23
C HIS A 82 -5.33 1.87 -11.89
N MET A 83 -5.07 3.09 -12.37
CA MET A 83 -3.76 3.45 -12.91
C MET A 83 -2.66 3.39 -11.85
N MET A 84 -2.95 3.82 -10.63
CA MET A 84 -2.01 3.74 -9.50
C MET A 84 -1.81 2.30 -9.05
N TYR A 85 -2.87 1.48 -8.93
CA TYR A 85 -2.71 0.06 -8.65
C TYR A 85 -1.83 -0.66 -9.68
N ALA A 86 -1.95 -0.30 -10.96
CA ALA A 86 -1.17 -0.93 -12.03
C ALA A 86 0.25 -0.36 -12.17
N GLY A 87 0.50 0.84 -11.68
CA GLY A 87 1.72 1.57 -11.99
C GLY A 87 2.62 1.91 -10.80
N CYS A 88 2.18 1.67 -9.57
CA CYS A 88 3.03 1.73 -8.40
C CYS A 88 3.71 0.39 -8.14
N ASP A 89 4.90 0.42 -7.55
CA ASP A 89 5.58 -0.78 -7.07
C ASP A 89 4.99 -1.24 -5.75
N ALA A 90 4.65 -0.29 -4.87
CA ALA A 90 4.03 -0.57 -3.58
C ALA A 90 2.83 0.33 -3.29
N LEU A 91 1.92 -0.17 -2.43
CA LEU A 91 0.79 0.59 -1.89
C LEU A 91 0.93 0.72 -0.37
N LEU A 92 0.99 1.96 0.14
CA LEU A 92 1.11 2.22 1.57
C LEU A 92 -0.27 2.34 2.23
N MET A 93 -0.49 1.59 3.31
CA MET A 93 -1.73 1.61 4.10
C MET A 93 -1.42 1.65 5.62
N PRO A 94 -1.04 2.80 6.19
CA PRO A 94 -0.62 2.94 7.58
C PRO A 94 -1.81 3.17 8.53
N SER A 95 -2.95 2.58 8.25
CA SER A 95 -4.21 2.83 8.93
C SER A 95 -4.13 2.59 10.45
N ARG A 96 -4.71 3.50 11.25
CA ARG A 96 -4.88 3.33 12.69
C ARG A 96 -5.75 2.13 13.01
N PHE A 97 -6.80 1.93 12.24
CA PHE A 97 -7.61 0.71 12.20
C PHE A 97 -8.20 0.51 10.80
N GLU A 98 -8.31 -0.75 10.38
CA GLU A 98 -8.84 -1.13 9.07
C GLU A 98 -9.58 -2.47 9.20
N PRO A 99 -10.91 -2.46 9.39
CA PRO A 99 -11.66 -3.69 9.66
C PRO A 99 -11.49 -4.78 8.62
N CYS A 100 -11.48 -4.43 7.35
CA CYS A 100 -11.30 -5.35 6.22
C CYS A 100 -10.15 -4.91 5.33
N GLY A 101 -10.27 -3.69 4.74
CA GLY A 101 -9.44 -3.22 3.65
C GLY A 101 -9.77 -3.90 2.32
N LEU A 102 -9.88 -3.11 1.26
CA LEU A 102 -10.02 -3.62 -0.11
C LEU A 102 -8.82 -3.23 -0.97
N CYS A 103 -8.17 -2.11 -0.64
CA CYS A 103 -7.07 -1.60 -1.44
C CYS A 103 -5.89 -2.57 -1.52
N GLN A 104 -5.54 -3.28 -0.43
CA GLN A 104 -4.50 -4.32 -0.45
C GLN A 104 -4.89 -5.52 -1.32
N LEU A 105 -6.17 -5.91 -1.33
CA LEU A 105 -6.65 -7.00 -2.17
C LEU A 105 -6.59 -6.62 -3.65
N MET A 106 -6.97 -5.37 -3.95
CA MET A 106 -6.84 -4.81 -5.30
C MET A 106 -5.36 -4.72 -5.69
N SER A 107 -4.49 -4.21 -4.82
CA SER A 107 -3.05 -4.11 -5.09
C SER A 107 -2.44 -5.48 -5.43
N PHE A 108 -2.75 -6.52 -4.68
CA PHE A 108 -2.32 -7.88 -5.01
C PHE A 108 -2.72 -8.28 -6.43
N ARG A 109 -3.98 -8.03 -6.80
CA ARG A 109 -4.47 -8.39 -8.14
C ARG A 109 -3.71 -7.71 -9.27
N TYR A 110 -3.18 -6.50 -9.03
CA TYR A 110 -2.37 -5.74 -9.97
C TYR A 110 -0.87 -6.04 -9.87
N GLY A 111 -0.44 -6.84 -8.89
CA GLY A 111 0.96 -7.12 -8.61
C GLY A 111 1.68 -6.01 -7.82
N THR A 112 0.94 -5.05 -7.29
CA THR A 112 1.49 -3.99 -6.42
C THR A 112 1.62 -4.50 -5.00
N ILE A 113 2.80 -4.37 -4.41
CA ILE A 113 3.10 -4.93 -3.09
C ILE A 113 2.56 -4.02 -1.97
N PRO A 114 1.71 -4.50 -1.06
CA PRO A 114 1.22 -3.69 0.06
C PRO A 114 2.28 -3.50 1.14
N ILE A 115 2.35 -2.27 1.68
CA ILE A 115 3.10 -1.92 2.89
C ILE A 115 2.05 -1.46 3.90
N VAL A 116 1.81 -2.23 4.97
CA VAL A 116 0.64 -2.02 5.83
C VAL A 116 0.99 -1.95 7.31
N ARG A 117 0.16 -1.27 8.09
CA ARG A 117 0.15 -1.49 9.54
C ARG A 117 -0.62 -2.76 9.86
N GLU A 118 -0.13 -3.54 10.82
CA GLU A 118 -0.76 -4.78 11.29
C GLU A 118 -2.03 -4.46 12.11
N THR A 119 -3.16 -4.32 11.42
CA THR A 119 -4.47 -4.07 12.04
C THR A 119 -5.60 -4.67 11.22
N GLY A 120 -6.56 -5.34 11.88
CA GLY A 120 -7.74 -5.96 11.26
C GLY A 120 -7.42 -6.71 9.99
N GLY A 121 -8.21 -6.53 8.93
CA GLY A 121 -8.03 -7.26 7.67
C GLY A 121 -6.70 -7.04 6.96
N LEU A 122 -5.97 -5.96 7.25
CA LEU A 122 -4.61 -5.79 6.72
C LEU A 122 -3.67 -6.85 7.32
N LYS A 123 -3.75 -7.07 8.64
CA LYS A 123 -2.95 -8.10 9.31
C LYS A 123 -3.34 -9.51 8.87
N ASP A 124 -4.62 -9.73 8.56
CA ASP A 124 -5.12 -11.05 8.17
C ASP A 124 -4.73 -11.43 6.74
N THR A 125 -4.47 -10.45 5.87
CA THR A 125 -4.25 -10.67 4.44
C THR A 125 -2.82 -10.41 3.99
N VAL A 126 -2.06 -9.57 4.71
CA VAL A 126 -0.68 -9.22 4.38
C VAL A 126 0.27 -9.92 5.33
N ILE A 127 1.05 -10.85 4.79
CA ILE A 127 2.08 -11.59 5.50
C ILE A 127 3.40 -10.87 5.29
N ASP A 128 4.01 -10.40 6.38
CA ASP A 128 5.29 -9.69 6.33
C ASP A 128 6.40 -10.57 5.80
N TYR A 129 7.11 -10.10 4.80
CA TYR A 129 8.24 -10.79 4.22
C TYR A 129 9.37 -11.07 5.23
N ASN A 130 9.54 -10.18 6.23
CA ASN A 130 10.54 -10.36 7.29
C ASN A 130 10.23 -11.47 8.30
N LYS A 131 8.97 -11.81 8.47
CA LYS A 131 8.53 -12.81 9.45
C LYS A 131 8.55 -14.23 8.89
N ASN A 132 8.40 -14.35 7.57
CA ASN A 132 8.30 -15.63 6.88
C ASN A 132 9.18 -15.59 5.63
N GLU A 133 10.48 -15.75 5.80
CA GLU A 133 11.55 -15.53 4.81
C GLU A 133 11.27 -15.98 3.35
N GLN A 134 10.27 -16.81 3.11
CA GLN A 134 9.91 -17.30 1.77
C GLN A 134 8.41 -17.20 1.44
N GLU A 135 7.56 -16.83 2.39
CA GLU A 135 6.10 -16.86 2.22
C GLU A 135 5.43 -15.50 2.23
N GLY A 136 6.15 -14.42 2.54
CA GLY A 136 5.63 -13.07 2.58
C GLY A 136 5.03 -12.63 1.25
N ASN A 137 3.97 -11.83 1.33
CA ASN A 137 3.31 -11.22 0.18
C ASN A 137 3.29 -9.68 0.24
N GLY A 138 3.92 -9.10 1.27
CA GLY A 138 4.00 -7.67 1.48
C GLY A 138 4.94 -7.32 2.62
N PHE A 139 4.86 -6.08 3.08
CA PHE A 139 5.63 -5.57 4.22
C PHE A 139 4.69 -5.06 5.29
N SER A 140 5.04 -5.23 6.57
CA SER A 140 4.20 -4.77 7.66
C SER A 140 4.98 -4.15 8.80
N PHE A 141 4.29 -3.33 9.59
CA PHE A 141 4.78 -2.78 10.84
C PHE A 141 3.69 -2.84 11.91
N ALA A 142 4.06 -3.17 13.14
CA ALA A 142 3.09 -3.43 14.21
C ALA A 142 2.66 -2.14 14.94
N GLN A 143 3.62 -1.31 15.31
CA GLN A 143 3.35 -0.12 16.11
C GLN A 143 2.77 1.02 15.27
N TYR A 144 1.83 1.79 15.82
CA TYR A 144 1.36 3.02 15.17
C TYR A 144 2.40 4.12 15.36
N ASN A 145 3.48 4.01 14.60
CA ASN A 145 4.67 4.86 14.70
C ASN A 145 5.24 5.18 13.32
N SER A 146 5.62 6.42 13.10
CA SER A 146 6.12 6.89 11.81
C SER A 146 7.47 6.28 11.41
N TYR A 147 8.35 6.01 12.38
CA TYR A 147 9.66 5.41 12.09
C TYR A 147 9.56 3.91 11.82
N ASP A 148 8.63 3.20 12.47
CA ASP A 148 8.33 1.80 12.15
C ASP A 148 7.78 1.68 10.71
N MET A 149 6.89 2.60 10.33
CA MET A 149 6.40 2.74 8.96
C MET A 149 7.55 3.02 7.99
N LEU A 150 8.42 3.98 8.31
CA LEU A 150 9.57 4.34 7.47
C LEU A 150 10.54 3.17 7.32
N TYR A 151 10.76 2.39 8.39
CA TYR A 151 11.57 1.17 8.33
C TYR A 151 10.98 0.15 7.35
N ALA A 152 9.67 -0.09 7.40
CA ALA A 152 8.99 -1.00 6.46
C ALA A 152 9.11 -0.50 5.00
N ILE A 153 8.97 0.82 4.77
CA ILE A 153 9.19 1.45 3.46
C ILE A 153 10.62 1.22 2.95
N ARG A 154 11.62 1.47 3.80
CA ARG A 154 13.05 1.28 3.47
C ARG A 154 13.36 -0.18 3.16
N HIS A 155 12.80 -1.09 3.96
CA HIS A 155 12.98 -2.52 3.72
C HIS A 155 12.36 -2.95 2.38
N ALA A 156 11.14 -2.51 2.08
CA ALA A 156 10.51 -2.75 0.78
C ALA A 156 11.36 -2.22 -0.38
N LYS A 157 11.90 -1.00 -0.26
CA LYS A 157 12.79 -0.41 -1.26
C LYS A 157 14.08 -1.21 -1.44
N ILE A 158 14.70 -1.70 -0.37
CA ILE A 158 15.90 -2.56 -0.45
C ILE A 158 15.58 -3.83 -1.24
N VAL A 159 14.46 -4.50 -0.93
CA VAL A 159 14.06 -5.71 -1.65
C VAL A 159 13.77 -5.41 -3.13
N PHE A 160 13.07 -4.32 -3.42
CA PHE A 160 12.80 -3.88 -4.80
C PHE A 160 14.07 -3.61 -5.60
N THR A 161 15.09 -2.97 -4.99
CA THR A 161 16.30 -2.56 -5.71
C THR A 161 17.34 -3.68 -5.79
N ALA A 162 17.58 -4.40 -4.70
CA ALA A 162 18.68 -5.36 -4.58
C ALA A 162 18.26 -6.82 -4.86
N TYR A 163 16.96 -7.17 -4.71
CA TYR A 163 16.47 -8.54 -4.81
C TYR A 163 15.29 -8.65 -5.77
N LYS A 164 15.49 -8.25 -7.03
CA LYS A 164 14.43 -8.17 -8.06
C LYS A 164 13.69 -9.49 -8.28
N ASP A 165 14.36 -10.61 -8.21
CA ASP A 165 13.71 -11.93 -8.37
C ASP A 165 12.74 -12.22 -7.23
N LEU A 166 13.13 -11.92 -5.99
CA LEU A 166 12.25 -12.04 -4.82
C LEU A 166 11.04 -11.10 -4.92
N TRP A 167 11.25 -9.87 -5.40
CA TRP A 167 10.17 -8.92 -5.64
C TRP A 167 9.16 -9.47 -6.64
N LEU A 168 9.65 -10.01 -7.76
CA LEU A 168 8.80 -10.62 -8.80
C LEU A 168 8.06 -11.87 -8.30
N GLU A 169 8.69 -12.68 -7.47
CA GLU A 169 8.02 -13.82 -6.83
C GLU A 169 6.90 -13.39 -5.89
N MET A 170 7.14 -12.35 -5.08
CA MET A 170 6.13 -11.78 -4.19
C MET A 170 4.94 -11.22 -4.98
N MET A 171 5.19 -10.50 -6.10
CA MET A 171 4.15 -10.06 -7.02
C MET A 171 3.31 -11.22 -7.54
N LYS A 172 3.94 -12.28 -8.05
CA LYS A 172 3.26 -13.48 -8.58
C LYS A 172 2.43 -14.18 -7.50
N LYS A 173 2.97 -14.35 -6.28
CA LYS A 173 2.25 -14.92 -5.13
C LYS A 173 1.01 -14.08 -4.81
N GLY A 174 1.15 -12.75 -4.71
CA GLY A 174 0.03 -11.85 -4.47
C GLY A 174 -1.06 -11.96 -5.54
N MET A 175 -0.68 -11.94 -6.82
CA MET A 175 -1.62 -12.06 -7.95
C MET A 175 -2.35 -13.41 -8.00
N ALA A 176 -1.77 -14.48 -7.44
CA ALA A 176 -2.37 -15.81 -7.38
C ALA A 176 -3.37 -15.99 -6.23
N LEU A 177 -3.43 -15.05 -5.27
CA LEU A 177 -4.38 -15.12 -4.16
C LEU A 177 -5.81 -14.98 -4.66
N ASP A 178 -6.68 -15.88 -4.18
CA ASP A 178 -8.11 -15.86 -4.51
C ASP A 178 -8.94 -15.29 -3.34
N TYR A 179 -9.31 -14.02 -3.46
CA TYR A 179 -10.22 -13.31 -2.57
C TYR A 179 -11.61 -13.11 -3.17
N SER A 180 -12.01 -13.98 -4.13
CA SER A 180 -13.31 -13.91 -4.76
C SER A 180 -14.46 -14.24 -3.79
N TRP A 181 -15.65 -13.79 -4.15
CA TRP A 181 -16.88 -14.17 -3.44
C TRP A 181 -17.11 -15.68 -3.45
N VAL A 182 -16.71 -16.38 -4.52
CA VAL A 182 -16.82 -17.85 -4.61
C VAL A 182 -15.93 -18.53 -3.57
N ALA A 183 -14.67 -18.07 -3.41
CA ALA A 183 -13.78 -18.59 -2.38
C ALA A 183 -14.31 -18.32 -0.96
N SER A 184 -14.90 -17.15 -0.74
CA SER A 184 -15.52 -16.79 0.54
C SER A 184 -16.77 -17.65 0.82
N ALA A 185 -17.66 -17.83 -0.17
CA ALA A 185 -18.86 -18.66 -0.03
C ALA A 185 -18.52 -20.09 0.37
N ARG A 186 -17.52 -20.71 -0.25
CA ARG A 186 -17.06 -22.06 0.12
C ARG A 186 -16.61 -22.18 1.58
N LYS A 187 -16.01 -21.12 2.13
CA LYS A 187 -15.62 -21.09 3.56
C LYS A 187 -16.85 -21.04 4.47
N TYR A 188 -17.89 -20.33 4.07
CA TYR A 188 -19.16 -20.30 4.81
C TYR A 188 -19.89 -21.63 4.72
N GLU A 189 -19.95 -22.26 3.54
CA GLU A 189 -20.52 -23.62 3.38
C GLU A 189 -19.86 -24.60 4.33
N LYS A 190 -18.53 -24.66 4.32
CA LYS A 190 -17.78 -25.52 5.24
C LYS A 190 -18.08 -25.25 6.71
N LEU A 191 -18.17 -23.98 7.12
CA LEU A 191 -18.53 -23.62 8.48
C LEU A 191 -19.94 -24.10 8.86
N TYR A 192 -20.90 -23.98 7.95
CA TYR A 192 -22.26 -24.47 8.18
C TYR A 192 -22.31 -26.00 8.31
N ASP A 193 -21.57 -26.73 7.48
CA ASP A 193 -21.46 -28.19 7.57
C ASP A 193 -20.87 -28.60 8.93
N GLU A 194 -19.80 -27.98 9.38
CA GLU A 194 -19.17 -28.23 10.69
C GLU A 194 -20.15 -27.98 11.87
N ILE A 195 -21.01 -26.96 11.77
CA ILE A 195 -22.00 -26.67 12.82
C ILE A 195 -23.16 -27.69 12.81
N LEU A 196 -23.55 -28.18 11.63
CA LEU A 196 -24.63 -29.17 11.50
C LEU A 196 -24.20 -30.58 11.95
N GLU A 197 -22.92 -30.88 11.90
CA GLU A 197 -22.35 -32.18 12.33
C GLU A 197 -22.01 -32.22 13.84
N SER A 198 -22.02 -31.05 14.53
CA SER A 198 -21.69 -30.91 15.96
C SER A 198 -22.95 -31.05 16.84
#